data_55f350837b2b607e672b58770862869a
#
_entry.id   55f350837b2b607e672b58770862869a
#
_cell.length_a   1.000
_cell.length_b   1.000
_cell.length_c   1.000
_cell.angle_alpha   90.00
_cell.angle_beta   90.00
_cell.angle_gamma   90.00
#
_symmetry.space_group_name_H-M   'P 1'
#
loop_
_entity.id
_entity.type
_entity.pdbx_description
1 polymer ?
#
loop_
_entity_poly.entity_id
_entity_poly.type
_entity_poly.pdbx_seq_one_letter_code
_entity_poly.pdbx_strand_id
1 'polypeptide(L)'
;MNSILENWNLLWSRLEQVKQNNKGISALCPCPSHEDKHPSFSASYNDEGISVRCFKGCTFEQIISSLGMEKSQFYTHKENAPPKKIVAKYRYEDKDGDLVHNVVRFEPKDFRPRRSDGKWTLEGVTRVPYRLPQILAGIKEGLYILLLEGEKDCDNAEKLGLEATTFSGGAGKWREEYSKWFQDAKVICIPDNDSAGRKGMHLIASEIVKVSESVRWLELKDIPEKGDLSNWLSIPDNDKKAFEILVTSVLVH
;
A
#
# COMPACT_ATOMS: atom_id res chain seq x y z
N MET A 1 16.95 -29.17 5.99
CA MET A 1 15.69 -28.40 5.90
C MET A 1 15.00 -28.80 4.62
N ASN A 2 13.73 -29.14 4.69
CA ASN A 2 12.97 -29.47 3.50
C ASN A 2 12.73 -28.22 2.66
N SER A 3 12.78 -28.34 1.34
CA SER A 3 12.43 -27.22 0.45
C SER A 3 10.94 -26.88 0.59
N ILE A 4 10.54 -25.65 0.21
CA ILE A 4 9.12 -25.26 0.26
C ILE A 4 8.25 -26.20 -0.59
N LEU A 5 8.80 -26.73 -1.67
CA LEU A 5 8.12 -27.70 -2.55
C LEU A 5 7.91 -29.05 -1.85
N GLU A 6 8.87 -29.52 -1.05
CA GLU A 6 8.70 -30.74 -0.25
C GLU A 6 7.62 -30.56 0.83
N ASN A 7 7.60 -29.40 1.50
CA ASN A 7 6.57 -29.06 2.48
C ASN A 7 5.19 -28.90 1.82
N TRP A 8 5.13 -28.35 0.60
CA TRP A 8 3.90 -28.29 -0.21
C TRP A 8 3.37 -29.66 -0.55
N ASN A 9 4.24 -30.56 -1.01
CA ASN A 9 3.86 -31.94 -1.32
C ASN A 9 3.42 -32.70 -0.05
N LEU A 10 4.05 -32.46 1.09
CA LEU A 10 3.65 -33.01 2.37
C LEU A 10 2.25 -32.51 2.78
N LEU A 11 1.98 -31.21 2.66
CA LEU A 11 0.67 -30.65 2.91
C LEU A 11 -0.38 -31.31 2.01
N TRP A 12 -0.10 -31.38 0.71
CA TRP A 12 -1.02 -31.99 -0.26
C TRP A 12 -1.37 -33.44 0.10
N SER A 13 -0.39 -34.26 0.49
CA SER A 13 -0.59 -35.65 0.86
C SER A 13 -1.47 -35.89 2.12
N ARG A 14 -1.72 -34.83 2.89
CA ARG A 14 -2.51 -34.87 4.13
C ARG A 14 -3.92 -34.28 3.96
N LEU A 15 -4.29 -33.90 2.75
CA LEU A 15 -5.59 -33.32 2.43
C LEU A 15 -6.49 -34.31 1.69
N GLU A 16 -7.80 -34.21 1.93
CA GLU A 16 -8.82 -35.00 1.27
C GLU A 16 -9.60 -34.17 0.23
N GLN A 17 -10.09 -34.85 -0.81
CA GLN A 17 -10.87 -34.24 -1.91
C GLN A 17 -10.21 -33.00 -2.53
N VAL A 18 -8.91 -33.09 -2.78
CA VAL A 18 -8.11 -31.98 -3.32
C VAL A 18 -8.49 -31.70 -4.77
N LYS A 19 -8.77 -30.43 -5.07
CA LYS A 19 -8.97 -29.91 -6.43
C LYS A 19 -7.95 -28.80 -6.68
N GLN A 20 -7.22 -28.90 -7.78
CA GLN A 20 -6.30 -27.87 -8.22
C GLN A 20 -7.03 -26.79 -9.05
N ASN A 21 -6.60 -25.57 -8.93
CA ASN A 21 -7.05 -24.43 -9.72
C ASN A 21 -5.87 -23.49 -10.00
N ASN A 22 -6.08 -22.43 -10.81
CA ASN A 22 -5.03 -21.50 -11.23
C ASN A 22 -4.41 -20.66 -10.07
N LYS A 23 -4.98 -20.75 -8.87
CA LYS A 23 -4.53 -19.97 -7.68
C LYS A 23 -3.97 -20.87 -6.57
N GLY A 24 -3.95 -22.19 -6.76
CA GLY A 24 -3.54 -23.16 -5.75
C GLY A 24 -4.43 -24.40 -5.71
N ILE A 25 -4.77 -24.85 -4.52
CA ILE A 25 -5.66 -25.98 -4.29
C ILE A 25 -6.86 -25.60 -3.42
N SER A 26 -7.95 -26.35 -3.55
CA SER A 26 -9.05 -26.42 -2.58
C SER A 26 -9.24 -27.85 -2.11
N ALA A 27 -9.64 -28.07 -0.86
CA ALA A 27 -9.80 -29.38 -0.25
C ALA A 27 -10.86 -29.32 0.86
N LEU A 28 -11.24 -30.49 1.42
CA LEU A 28 -11.90 -30.51 2.71
C LEU A 28 -10.95 -29.94 3.78
N CYS A 29 -11.49 -29.20 4.74
CA CYS A 29 -10.65 -28.66 5.80
C CYS A 29 -10.18 -29.78 6.73
N PRO A 30 -8.89 -29.92 6.99
CA PRO A 30 -8.34 -30.95 7.86
C PRO A 30 -8.64 -30.67 9.35
N CYS A 31 -9.16 -29.50 9.66
CA CYS A 31 -9.39 -29.09 11.04
C CYS A 31 -10.60 -29.82 11.64
N PRO A 32 -10.47 -30.44 12.84
CA PRO A 32 -11.55 -31.13 13.50
C PRO A 32 -12.63 -30.22 14.08
N SER A 33 -12.48 -28.90 13.97
CA SER A 33 -13.44 -27.93 14.52
C SER A 33 -14.80 -27.92 13.79
N HIS A 34 -14.88 -28.54 12.60
CA HIS A 34 -16.11 -28.67 11.82
C HIS A 34 -16.00 -29.82 10.81
N GLU A 35 -17.14 -30.39 10.47
CA GLU A 35 -17.24 -31.36 9.37
C GLU A 35 -17.53 -30.65 8.04
N ASP A 36 -16.71 -30.91 7.04
CA ASP A 36 -16.89 -30.39 5.69
C ASP A 36 -17.58 -31.43 4.80
N LYS A 37 -18.74 -31.01 4.25
CA LYS A 37 -19.39 -31.75 3.13
C LYS A 37 -18.90 -31.26 1.77
N HIS A 38 -18.34 -30.05 1.72
CA HIS A 38 -17.79 -29.41 0.52
C HIS A 38 -16.48 -28.73 0.86
N PRO A 39 -15.52 -28.66 -0.08
CA PRO A 39 -14.23 -28.05 0.15
C PRO A 39 -14.34 -26.61 0.69
N SER A 40 -13.86 -26.39 1.92
CA SER A 40 -13.80 -25.09 2.58
C SER A 40 -12.37 -24.63 2.89
N PHE A 41 -11.38 -25.42 2.52
CA PHE A 41 -9.98 -25.13 2.68
C PHE A 41 -9.36 -24.68 1.35
N SER A 42 -8.45 -23.71 1.39
CA SER A 42 -7.61 -23.36 0.27
C SER A 42 -6.15 -23.23 0.70
N ALA A 43 -5.25 -23.61 -0.18
CA ALA A 43 -3.82 -23.40 -0.01
C ALA A 43 -3.17 -22.98 -1.33
N SER A 44 -2.11 -22.20 -1.21
CA SER A 44 -1.23 -21.80 -2.31
C SER A 44 0.20 -21.68 -1.80
N TYR A 45 1.19 -21.72 -2.68
CA TYR A 45 2.57 -21.48 -2.32
C TYR A 45 3.25 -20.54 -3.32
N ASN A 46 4.24 -19.83 -2.83
CA ASN A 46 5.15 -18.99 -3.61
C ASN A 46 6.55 -19.01 -2.98
N ASP A 47 7.44 -18.13 -3.44
CA ASP A 47 8.81 -18.02 -2.92
C ASP A 47 8.89 -17.58 -1.45
N GLU A 48 7.81 -17.07 -0.87
CA GLU A 48 7.74 -16.65 0.54
C GLU A 48 7.25 -17.76 1.46
N GLY A 49 6.53 -18.75 0.92
CA GLY A 49 6.03 -19.89 1.68
C GLY A 49 4.68 -20.43 1.23
N ILE A 50 4.04 -21.17 2.12
CA ILE A 50 2.72 -21.78 1.94
C ILE A 50 1.69 -20.95 2.69
N SER A 51 0.69 -20.46 1.97
CA SER A 51 -0.48 -19.80 2.55
C SER A 51 -1.65 -20.77 2.63
N VAL A 52 -2.32 -20.82 3.78
CA VAL A 52 -3.51 -21.67 3.99
C VAL A 52 -4.66 -20.83 4.55
N ARG A 53 -5.89 -21.16 4.16
CA ARG A 53 -7.10 -20.51 4.65
C ARG A 53 -8.26 -21.50 4.72
N CYS A 54 -8.98 -21.49 5.85
CA CYS A 54 -10.29 -22.11 5.98
C CYS A 54 -11.38 -21.04 5.92
N PHE A 55 -12.36 -21.22 5.02
CA PHE A 55 -13.49 -20.29 4.84
C PHE A 55 -14.58 -20.47 5.94
N LYS A 56 -14.45 -21.48 6.80
CA LYS A 56 -15.27 -21.70 8.00
C LYS A 56 -14.68 -21.07 9.25
N GLY A 57 -13.53 -20.38 9.15
CA GLY A 57 -12.96 -19.59 10.23
C GLY A 57 -11.97 -20.32 11.15
N CYS A 58 -11.46 -21.51 10.77
CA CYS A 58 -10.39 -22.14 11.54
C CYS A 58 -9.15 -21.27 11.54
N THR A 59 -8.47 -21.18 12.69
CA THR A 59 -7.20 -20.46 12.82
C THR A 59 -6.07 -21.21 12.12
N PHE A 60 -4.98 -20.49 11.83
CA PHE A 60 -3.77 -21.10 11.25
C PHE A 60 -3.23 -22.22 12.15
N GLU A 61 -3.19 -21.99 13.46
CA GLU A 61 -2.71 -22.96 14.45
C GLU A 61 -3.56 -24.22 14.46
N GLN A 62 -4.88 -24.11 14.38
CA GLN A 62 -5.78 -25.26 14.31
C GLN A 62 -5.53 -26.07 13.03
N ILE A 63 -5.36 -25.40 11.90
CA ILE A 63 -5.09 -26.07 10.60
C ILE A 63 -3.76 -26.81 10.64
N ILE A 64 -2.67 -26.17 11.03
CA ILE A 64 -1.34 -26.82 11.02
C ILE A 64 -1.24 -27.96 12.02
N SER A 65 -1.87 -27.82 13.20
CA SER A 65 -1.95 -28.89 14.19
C SER A 65 -2.67 -30.13 13.65
N SER A 66 -3.81 -29.93 12.96
CA SER A 66 -4.56 -31.03 12.33
C SER A 66 -3.81 -31.70 11.20
N LEU A 67 -2.98 -30.94 10.47
CA LEU A 67 -2.09 -31.46 9.45
C LEU A 67 -0.85 -32.14 10.06
N GLY A 68 -0.62 -32.03 11.38
CA GLY A 68 0.61 -32.53 12.02
C GLY A 68 1.86 -31.85 11.46
N MET A 69 1.74 -30.58 11.04
CA MET A 69 2.83 -29.80 10.48
C MET A 69 3.24 -28.69 11.47
N GLU A 70 4.51 -28.31 11.38
CA GLU A 70 5.06 -27.20 12.17
C GLU A 70 4.95 -25.89 11.42
N LYS A 71 4.81 -24.78 12.16
CA LYS A 71 4.76 -23.42 11.60
C LYS A 71 5.96 -23.11 10.69
N SER A 72 7.14 -23.59 11.06
CA SER A 72 8.39 -23.43 10.31
C SER A 72 8.32 -24.01 8.88
N GLN A 73 7.48 -25.02 8.64
CA GLN A 73 7.34 -25.67 7.33
C GLN A 73 6.50 -24.84 6.34
N PHE A 74 5.78 -23.85 6.81
CA PHE A 74 4.96 -22.97 5.99
C PHE A 74 5.69 -21.72 5.48
N TYR A 75 6.87 -21.44 5.99
CA TYR A 75 7.65 -20.27 5.60
C TYR A 75 9.01 -20.68 5.05
N THR A 76 9.44 -20.02 3.99
CA THR A 76 10.84 -20.13 3.59
C THR A 76 11.69 -19.44 4.67
N HIS A 77 12.59 -20.17 5.29
CA HIS A 77 13.61 -19.54 6.12
C HIS A 77 14.47 -18.66 5.21
N LYS A 78 14.28 -17.36 5.29
CA LYS A 78 15.21 -16.38 4.70
C LYS A 78 16.49 -16.33 5.52
N GLU A 79 17.20 -17.46 5.64
CA GLU A 79 18.49 -17.52 6.36
C GLU A 79 19.55 -16.58 5.75
N ASN A 80 19.30 -16.05 4.53
CA ASN A 80 20.21 -15.15 3.83
C ASN A 80 19.52 -13.89 3.26
N ALA A 81 18.36 -13.50 3.78
CA ALA A 81 17.86 -12.17 3.39
C ALA A 81 18.81 -11.11 3.96
N PRO A 82 19.35 -10.22 3.15
CA PRO A 82 20.23 -9.16 3.65
C PRO A 82 19.50 -8.37 4.74
N PRO A 83 20.20 -7.94 5.79
CA PRO A 83 19.59 -7.16 6.85
C PRO A 83 18.91 -5.93 6.25
N LYS A 84 17.66 -5.70 6.62
CA LYS A 84 16.89 -4.53 6.14
C LYS A 84 17.57 -3.25 6.60
N LYS A 85 18.04 -2.44 5.65
CA LYS A 85 18.61 -1.12 5.91
C LYS A 85 17.53 -0.05 5.80
N ILE A 86 17.44 0.85 6.76
CA ILE A 86 16.57 2.03 6.66
C ILE A 86 17.18 2.98 5.63
N VAL A 87 16.40 3.33 4.61
CA VAL A 87 16.80 4.25 3.53
C VAL A 87 16.05 5.57 3.54
N ALA A 88 14.87 5.62 4.16
CA ALA A 88 14.14 6.87 4.38
C ALA A 88 13.20 6.75 5.59
N LYS A 89 12.86 7.91 6.16
CA LYS A 89 11.83 8.07 7.20
C LYS A 89 10.94 9.24 6.82
N TYR A 90 9.68 8.98 6.58
CA TYR A 90 8.68 9.98 6.24
C TYR A 90 7.89 10.34 7.50
N ARG A 91 7.96 11.60 7.92
CA ARG A 91 7.30 12.11 9.12
C ARG A 91 5.88 12.50 8.80
N TYR A 92 4.93 11.92 9.52
CA TYR A 92 3.54 12.32 9.50
C TYR A 92 3.26 13.17 10.74
N GLU A 93 2.91 14.41 10.52
CA GLU A 93 2.69 15.43 11.55
C GLU A 93 1.22 15.84 11.55
N ASP A 94 0.71 16.21 12.71
CA ASP A 94 -0.63 16.77 12.81
C ASP A 94 -0.65 18.24 12.30
N LYS A 95 -1.82 18.87 12.41
CA LYS A 95 -2.01 20.27 11.96
C LYS A 95 -1.13 21.29 12.70
N ASP A 96 -0.64 20.95 13.88
CA ASP A 96 0.19 21.80 14.74
C ASP A 96 1.70 21.49 14.56
N GLY A 97 2.05 20.51 13.73
CA GLY A 97 3.41 20.10 13.44
C GLY A 97 3.96 19.02 14.39
N ASP A 98 3.14 18.49 15.28
CA ASP A 98 3.55 17.44 16.20
C ASP A 98 3.62 16.06 15.50
N LEU A 99 4.67 15.30 15.81
CA LEU A 99 4.89 13.99 15.22
C LEU A 99 3.82 12.97 15.64
N VAL A 100 2.99 12.54 14.70
CA VAL A 100 1.99 11.47 14.89
C VAL A 100 2.63 10.09 14.71
N HIS A 101 3.28 9.87 13.58
CA HIS A 101 4.01 8.63 13.25
C HIS A 101 5.01 8.87 12.13
N ASN A 102 5.87 7.87 11.90
CA ASN A 102 6.71 7.80 10.71
C ASN A 102 6.29 6.63 9.83
N VAL A 103 6.51 6.74 8.53
CA VAL A 103 6.63 5.59 7.64
C VAL A 103 8.12 5.39 7.36
N VAL A 104 8.64 4.21 7.70
CA VAL A 104 10.05 3.87 7.54
C VAL A 104 10.21 2.98 6.33
N ARG A 105 10.98 3.45 5.34
CA ARG A 105 11.33 2.70 4.13
C ARG A 105 12.63 1.95 4.33
N PHE A 106 12.62 0.68 3.92
CA PHE A 106 13.77 -0.21 4.00
C PHE A 106 14.24 -0.64 2.60
N GLU A 107 15.48 -1.09 2.55
CA GLU A 107 16.07 -1.84 1.44
C GLU A 107 16.46 -3.25 1.97
N PRO A 108 16.01 -4.37 1.33
CA PRO A 108 15.07 -4.50 0.21
C PRO A 108 13.71 -3.86 0.49
N LYS A 109 13.03 -3.39 -0.58
CA LYS A 109 11.81 -2.56 -0.50
C LYS A 109 10.78 -3.12 0.48
N ASP A 110 10.60 -2.39 1.58
CA ASP A 110 9.58 -2.64 2.59
C ASP A 110 9.23 -1.31 3.26
N PHE A 111 7.99 -1.16 3.70
CA PHE A 111 7.50 0.04 4.38
C PHE A 111 6.85 -0.36 5.70
N ARG A 112 7.29 0.25 6.79
CA ARG A 112 6.73 -0.03 8.11
C ARG A 112 6.38 1.26 8.83
N PRO A 113 5.15 1.37 9.33
CA PRO A 113 4.79 2.49 10.17
C PRO A 113 5.41 2.34 11.55
N ARG A 114 5.84 3.47 12.13
CA ARG A 114 6.38 3.56 13.47
C ARG A 114 5.79 4.74 14.20
N ARG A 115 5.10 4.49 15.29
CA ARG A 115 4.51 5.54 16.15
C ARG A 115 5.57 6.47 16.75
N SER A 116 5.15 7.64 17.23
CA SER A 116 6.01 8.57 17.96
C SER A 116 6.60 7.96 19.24
N ASP A 117 5.88 7.01 19.91
CA ASP A 117 6.37 6.24 21.07
C ASP A 117 7.33 5.08 20.69
N GLY A 118 7.67 4.93 19.42
CA GLY A 118 8.61 3.93 18.91
C GLY A 118 8.03 2.57 18.54
N LYS A 119 6.75 2.31 18.78
CA LYS A 119 6.10 1.03 18.44
C LYS A 119 5.85 0.91 16.94
N TRP A 120 6.02 -0.30 16.40
CA TRP A 120 5.82 -0.63 14.97
C TRP A 120 4.36 -0.99 14.66
N THR A 121 3.44 -0.07 14.94
CA THR A 121 2.00 -0.21 14.68
C THR A 121 1.37 1.16 14.54
N LEU A 122 0.19 1.23 13.90
CA LEU A 122 -0.67 2.43 13.89
C LEU A 122 -1.98 2.22 14.68
N GLU A 123 -2.03 1.20 15.53
CA GLU A 123 -3.17 0.98 16.41
C GLU A 123 -3.33 2.15 17.38
N GLY A 124 -4.55 2.70 17.48
CA GLY A 124 -4.86 3.85 18.35
C GLY A 124 -4.27 5.19 17.87
N VAL A 125 -3.71 5.26 16.65
CA VAL A 125 -3.18 6.50 16.08
C VAL A 125 -4.22 7.14 15.17
N THR A 126 -4.59 8.39 15.42
CA THR A 126 -5.34 9.21 14.46
C THR A 126 -4.45 9.48 13.25
N ARG A 127 -4.85 8.98 12.09
CA ARG A 127 -4.04 9.10 10.88
C ARG A 127 -4.29 10.42 10.19
N VAL A 128 -3.23 10.97 9.64
CA VAL A 128 -3.23 12.24 8.92
C VAL A 128 -2.60 12.07 7.54
N PRO A 129 -2.87 12.97 6.57
CA PRO A 129 -2.11 13.04 5.32
C PRO A 129 -0.63 13.33 5.57
N TYR A 130 0.24 12.91 4.69
CA TYR A 130 1.64 13.28 4.68
C TYR A 130 1.78 14.79 4.46
N ARG A 131 2.69 15.48 5.19
CA ARG A 131 2.93 16.92 5.09
C ARG A 131 1.66 17.76 5.39
N LEU A 132 0.85 17.34 6.35
CA LEU A 132 -0.41 18.00 6.68
C LEU A 132 -0.26 19.51 6.97
N PRO A 133 0.71 19.98 7.78
CA PRO A 133 0.86 21.43 8.00
C PRO A 133 1.09 22.22 6.71
N GLN A 134 1.92 21.69 5.80
CA GLN A 134 2.26 22.34 4.52
C GLN A 134 1.04 22.42 3.60
N ILE A 135 0.30 21.29 3.44
CA ILE A 135 -0.89 21.33 2.59
C ILE A 135 -1.98 22.25 3.14
N LEU A 136 -2.14 22.34 4.47
CA LEU A 136 -3.10 23.28 5.07
C LEU A 136 -2.68 24.74 4.82
N ALA A 137 -1.39 25.05 4.88
CA ALA A 137 -0.87 26.36 4.51
C ALA A 137 -1.12 26.66 3.02
N GLY A 138 -0.80 25.70 2.14
CA GLY A 138 -1.03 25.83 0.69
C GLY A 138 -2.52 26.02 0.35
N ILE A 139 -3.43 25.30 1.00
CA ILE A 139 -4.89 25.46 0.82
C ILE A 139 -5.29 26.90 1.22
N LYS A 140 -4.82 27.40 2.36
CA LYS A 140 -5.10 28.76 2.82
C LYS A 140 -4.59 29.82 1.84
N GLU A 141 -3.48 29.58 1.17
CA GLU A 141 -2.91 30.44 0.14
C GLU A 141 -3.56 30.24 -1.25
N GLY A 142 -4.50 29.32 -1.38
CA GLY A 142 -5.21 29.01 -2.63
C GLY A 142 -4.36 28.26 -3.65
N LEU A 143 -3.28 27.58 -3.21
CA LEU A 143 -2.41 26.78 -4.05
C LEU A 143 -3.08 25.46 -4.42
N TYR A 144 -2.62 24.86 -5.53
CA TYR A 144 -2.98 23.50 -5.88
C TYR A 144 -2.20 22.50 -5.04
N ILE A 145 -2.92 21.50 -4.51
CA ILE A 145 -2.36 20.37 -3.76
C ILE A 145 -2.28 19.16 -4.68
N LEU A 146 -1.08 18.67 -4.90
CA LEU A 146 -0.89 17.42 -5.65
C LEU A 146 -1.18 16.23 -4.75
N LEU A 147 -2.04 15.35 -5.19
CA LEU A 147 -2.29 14.07 -4.53
C LEU A 147 -1.57 12.96 -5.29
N LEU A 148 -0.55 12.38 -4.65
CA LEU A 148 0.36 11.38 -5.18
C LEU A 148 0.23 10.07 -4.40
N GLU A 149 0.80 8.96 -4.91
CA GLU A 149 0.69 7.66 -4.24
C GLU A 149 1.78 7.42 -3.20
N GLY A 150 2.96 8.02 -3.34
CA GLY A 150 4.12 7.77 -2.50
C GLY A 150 4.72 9.01 -1.85
N GLU A 151 5.28 8.84 -0.65
CA GLU A 151 5.94 9.91 0.10
C GLU A 151 7.17 10.45 -0.64
N LYS A 152 7.92 9.57 -1.34
CA LYS A 152 9.09 9.97 -2.15
C LYS A 152 8.70 10.95 -3.26
N ASP A 153 7.53 10.75 -3.87
CA ASP A 153 7.04 11.61 -4.94
C ASP A 153 6.58 12.95 -4.39
N CYS A 154 5.99 12.97 -3.19
CA CYS A 154 5.70 14.21 -2.47
C CYS A 154 6.97 15.02 -2.17
N ASP A 155 8.04 14.35 -1.70
CA ASP A 155 9.33 15.01 -1.44
C ASP A 155 9.99 15.53 -2.73
N ASN A 156 9.77 14.84 -3.86
CA ASN A 156 10.25 15.32 -5.16
C ASN A 156 9.43 16.51 -5.67
N ALA A 157 8.12 16.52 -5.47
CA ALA A 157 7.25 17.66 -5.76
C ALA A 157 7.65 18.90 -4.93
N GLU A 158 7.97 18.71 -3.63
CA GLU A 158 8.47 19.77 -2.76
C GLU A 158 9.75 20.43 -3.30
N LYS A 159 10.70 19.64 -3.80
CA LYS A 159 11.94 20.16 -4.42
C LYS A 159 11.66 21.05 -5.63
N LEU A 160 10.52 20.86 -6.28
CA LEU A 160 10.02 21.71 -7.36
C LEU A 160 9.24 22.93 -6.82
N GLY A 161 9.07 23.06 -5.50
CA GLY A 161 8.28 24.12 -4.87
C GLY A 161 6.78 23.93 -5.05
N LEU A 162 6.32 22.67 -5.09
CA LEU A 162 4.92 22.30 -5.24
C LEU A 162 4.41 21.65 -3.94
N GLU A 163 3.18 21.96 -3.56
CA GLU A 163 2.57 21.31 -2.41
C GLU A 163 1.97 19.97 -2.78
N ALA A 164 2.41 18.93 -2.07
CA ALA A 164 2.00 17.56 -2.36
C ALA A 164 1.77 16.74 -1.11
N THR A 165 0.88 15.76 -1.21
CA THR A 165 0.51 14.84 -0.13
C THR A 165 0.23 13.44 -0.64
N THR A 166 0.24 12.51 0.31
CA THR A 166 -0.17 11.11 0.15
C THR A 166 -0.69 10.56 1.48
N PHE A 167 -1.05 9.27 1.50
CA PHE A 167 -1.53 8.60 2.71
C PHE A 167 -0.65 7.38 3.05
N SER A 168 -0.43 7.16 4.34
CA SER A 168 0.32 6.01 4.83
C SER A 168 -0.31 4.69 4.35
N GLY A 169 0.42 3.95 3.52
CA GLY A 169 -0.01 2.68 2.92
C GLY A 169 -0.64 2.82 1.53
N GLY A 170 -0.56 4.00 0.91
CA GLY A 170 -1.02 4.26 -0.46
C GLY A 170 -2.54 4.35 -0.61
N ALA A 171 -2.99 4.52 -1.86
CA ALA A 171 -4.39 4.75 -2.21
C ALA A 171 -5.36 3.66 -1.70
N GLY A 172 -4.94 2.39 -1.62
CA GLY A 172 -5.74 1.29 -1.09
C GLY A 172 -6.02 1.33 0.42
N LYS A 173 -5.47 2.32 1.14
CA LYS A 173 -5.67 2.52 2.59
C LYS A 173 -6.40 3.82 2.91
N TRP A 174 -7.10 4.38 1.91
CA TRP A 174 -7.96 5.54 2.11
C TRP A 174 -8.93 5.37 3.29
N ARG A 175 -9.20 6.46 3.98
CA ARG A 175 -10.16 6.56 5.08
C ARG A 175 -11.01 7.80 4.90
N GLU A 176 -12.30 7.68 5.10
CA GLU A 176 -13.24 8.79 4.99
C GLU A 176 -12.83 10.01 5.86
N GLU A 177 -12.27 9.75 7.04
CA GLU A 177 -11.78 10.78 7.97
C GLU A 177 -10.68 11.69 7.38
N TYR A 178 -10.04 11.30 6.27
CA TYR A 178 -9.06 12.16 5.60
C TYR A 178 -9.70 13.29 4.80
N SER A 179 -10.95 13.14 4.34
CA SER A 179 -11.65 14.12 3.50
C SER A 179 -11.69 15.51 4.14
N LYS A 180 -11.85 15.60 5.45
CA LYS A 180 -11.87 16.88 6.19
C LYS A 180 -10.64 17.76 5.97
N TRP A 181 -9.50 17.16 5.65
CA TRP A 181 -8.24 17.89 5.43
C TRP A 181 -8.15 18.53 4.04
N PHE A 182 -9.11 18.24 3.16
CA PHE A 182 -9.20 18.77 1.80
C PHE A 182 -10.35 19.76 1.65
N GLN A 183 -10.92 20.24 2.77
CA GLN A 183 -11.95 21.25 2.75
C GLN A 183 -11.45 22.48 1.99
N ASP A 184 -12.21 22.94 0.97
CA ASP A 184 -11.91 24.09 0.11
C ASP A 184 -10.57 23.99 -0.66
N ALA A 185 -9.96 22.81 -0.76
CA ALA A 185 -8.72 22.56 -1.48
C ALA A 185 -8.94 22.54 -3.00
N LYS A 186 -7.94 23.02 -3.74
CA LYS A 186 -7.78 22.76 -5.18
C LYS A 186 -6.84 21.57 -5.34
N VAL A 187 -7.34 20.42 -5.76
CA VAL A 187 -6.58 19.16 -5.79
C VAL A 187 -6.31 18.72 -7.22
N ILE A 188 -5.08 18.27 -7.47
CA ILE A 188 -4.68 17.59 -8.70
C ILE A 188 -4.29 16.17 -8.34
N CYS A 189 -5.09 15.18 -8.76
CA CYS A 189 -4.83 13.78 -8.58
C CYS A 189 -3.89 13.26 -9.67
N ILE A 190 -2.78 12.66 -9.27
CA ILE A 190 -1.76 12.09 -10.17
C ILE A 190 -1.54 10.63 -9.79
N PRO A 191 -2.19 9.67 -10.46
CA PRO A 191 -2.01 8.25 -10.19
C PRO A 191 -0.68 7.72 -10.72
N ASP A 192 -0.18 6.64 -10.12
CA ASP A 192 0.85 5.81 -10.74
C ASP A 192 0.32 5.20 -12.06
N ASN A 193 1.22 4.95 -13.01
CA ASN A 193 0.87 4.45 -14.34
C ASN A 193 0.51 2.96 -14.32
N ASP A 194 -0.46 2.56 -13.50
CA ASP A 194 -1.04 1.22 -13.52
C ASP A 194 -2.54 1.23 -13.21
N SER A 195 -3.19 0.10 -13.42
CA SER A 195 -4.64 -0.01 -13.20
C SER A 195 -5.04 0.09 -11.72
N ALA A 196 -4.16 -0.34 -10.81
CA ALA A 196 -4.41 -0.29 -9.37
C ALA A 196 -4.31 1.14 -8.84
N GLY A 197 -3.27 1.88 -9.27
CA GLY A 197 -3.08 3.29 -8.97
C GLY A 197 -4.24 4.15 -9.44
N ARG A 198 -4.60 4.04 -10.72
CA ARG A 198 -5.77 4.76 -11.27
C ARG A 198 -7.05 4.44 -10.50
N LYS A 199 -7.33 3.17 -10.24
CA LYS A 199 -8.53 2.77 -9.49
C LYS A 199 -8.53 3.29 -8.06
N GLY A 200 -7.39 3.21 -7.38
CA GLY A 200 -7.23 3.72 -6.02
C GLY A 200 -7.40 5.24 -5.96
N MET A 201 -6.78 5.96 -6.89
CA MET A 201 -6.86 7.42 -6.98
C MET A 201 -8.28 7.90 -7.32
N HIS A 202 -9.01 7.18 -8.21
CA HIS A 202 -10.42 7.48 -8.48
C HIS A 202 -11.31 7.35 -7.25
N LEU A 203 -11.08 6.33 -6.41
CA LEU A 203 -11.81 6.19 -5.15
C LEU A 203 -11.58 7.41 -4.25
N ILE A 204 -10.34 7.84 -4.09
CA ILE A 204 -9.99 9.00 -3.28
C ILE A 204 -10.61 10.28 -3.86
N ALA A 205 -10.46 10.50 -5.17
CA ALA A 205 -11.02 11.66 -5.86
C ALA A 205 -12.54 11.77 -5.66
N SER A 206 -13.27 10.65 -5.72
CA SER A 206 -14.72 10.62 -5.50
C SER A 206 -15.14 10.99 -4.06
N GLU A 207 -14.25 10.84 -3.10
CA GLU A 207 -14.52 11.24 -1.71
C GLU A 207 -14.15 12.72 -1.47
N ILE A 208 -12.98 13.15 -1.94
CA ILE A 208 -12.51 14.52 -1.68
C ILE A 208 -13.25 15.57 -2.50
N VAL A 209 -13.82 15.22 -3.67
CA VAL A 209 -14.62 16.16 -4.48
C VAL A 209 -15.84 16.69 -3.74
N LYS A 210 -16.31 16.01 -2.71
CA LYS A 210 -17.47 16.40 -1.89
C LYS A 210 -17.18 17.60 -0.98
N VAL A 211 -15.90 17.88 -0.71
CA VAL A 211 -15.45 18.90 0.24
C VAL A 211 -14.46 19.91 -0.37
N SER A 212 -13.81 19.54 -1.45
CA SER A 212 -12.81 20.39 -2.13
C SER A 212 -13.44 21.44 -3.01
N GLU A 213 -12.75 22.55 -3.25
CA GLU A 213 -13.14 23.56 -4.24
C GLU A 213 -13.12 22.97 -5.65
N SER A 214 -12.08 22.20 -5.96
CA SER A 214 -11.96 21.50 -7.24
C SER A 214 -11.06 20.28 -7.14
N VAL A 215 -11.36 19.26 -7.96
CA VAL A 215 -10.51 18.07 -8.15
C VAL A 215 -10.24 17.91 -9.63
N ARG A 216 -8.97 17.88 -10.00
CA ARG A 216 -8.49 17.68 -11.37
C ARG A 216 -7.72 16.38 -11.48
N TRP A 217 -7.60 15.86 -12.69
CA TRP A 217 -6.92 14.62 -12.98
C TRP A 217 -5.77 14.86 -13.94
N LEU A 218 -4.57 14.42 -13.60
CA LEU A 218 -3.38 14.52 -14.44
C LEU A 218 -2.72 13.15 -14.55
N GLU A 219 -2.65 12.62 -15.77
CA GLU A 219 -1.86 11.43 -16.09
C GLU A 219 -0.51 11.84 -16.67
N LEU A 220 0.56 11.35 -16.04
CA LEU A 220 1.91 11.53 -16.54
C LEU A 220 2.12 10.62 -17.74
N LYS A 221 2.62 11.21 -18.85
CA LYS A 221 2.89 10.48 -20.08
C LYS A 221 4.36 10.06 -20.15
N ASP A 222 4.65 9.12 -21.04
CA ASP A 222 6.01 8.65 -21.37
C ASP A 222 6.77 8.02 -20.19
N ILE A 223 6.04 7.54 -19.17
CA ILE A 223 6.59 6.78 -18.05
C ILE A 223 6.27 5.28 -18.20
N PRO A 224 7.14 4.39 -17.66
CA PRO A 224 6.91 2.95 -17.75
C PRO A 224 5.64 2.52 -17.00
N GLU A 225 5.19 1.29 -17.26
CA GLU A 225 4.16 0.67 -16.42
C GLU A 225 4.59 0.68 -14.94
N LYS A 226 3.68 1.06 -14.04
CA LYS A 226 3.94 1.32 -12.61
C LYS A 226 4.90 2.49 -12.35
N GLY A 227 5.10 3.35 -13.34
CA GLY A 227 5.89 4.57 -13.17
C GLY A 227 5.12 5.61 -12.36
N ASP A 228 5.87 6.44 -11.67
CA ASP A 228 5.45 7.50 -10.75
C ASP A 228 6.01 8.87 -11.16
N LEU A 229 5.77 9.90 -10.37
CA LEU A 229 6.33 11.24 -10.60
C LEU A 229 7.88 11.22 -10.62
N SER A 230 8.51 10.38 -9.80
CA SER A 230 9.97 10.24 -9.80
C SER A 230 10.50 9.69 -11.12
N ASN A 231 9.76 8.76 -11.76
CA ASN A 231 10.11 8.25 -13.08
C ASN A 231 9.96 9.35 -14.14
N TRP A 232 8.88 10.14 -14.08
CA TRP A 232 8.67 11.25 -15.00
C TRP A 232 9.79 12.30 -14.89
N LEU A 233 10.19 12.66 -13.67
CA LEU A 233 11.29 13.58 -13.40
C LEU A 233 12.67 13.03 -13.79
N SER A 234 12.80 11.73 -14.02
CA SER A 234 14.06 11.13 -14.51
C SER A 234 14.23 11.21 -16.03
N ILE A 235 13.19 11.60 -16.76
CA ILE A 235 13.25 11.81 -18.21
C ILE A 235 13.97 13.14 -18.48
N PRO A 236 14.94 13.19 -19.41
CA PRO A 236 15.58 14.45 -19.79
C PRO A 236 14.55 15.53 -20.18
N ASP A 237 14.80 16.77 -19.78
CA ASP A 237 13.96 17.95 -20.02
C ASP A 237 12.63 17.98 -19.21
N ASN A 238 12.31 16.96 -18.44
CA ASN A 238 11.19 16.97 -17.52
C ASN A 238 11.61 17.65 -16.20
N ASP A 239 11.50 18.95 -16.18
CA ASP A 239 11.82 19.81 -15.05
C ASP A 239 10.56 20.48 -14.46
N LYS A 240 10.77 21.41 -13.54
CA LYS A 240 9.69 22.21 -12.93
C LYS A 240 8.84 22.91 -14.00
N LYS A 241 9.46 23.53 -15.00
CA LYS A 241 8.76 24.30 -16.05
C LYS A 241 7.88 23.37 -16.90
N ALA A 242 8.41 22.20 -17.28
CA ALA A 242 7.65 21.20 -18.02
C ALA A 242 6.45 20.69 -17.18
N PHE A 243 6.63 20.51 -15.87
CA PHE A 243 5.55 20.12 -14.97
C PHE A 243 4.47 21.21 -14.83
N GLU A 244 4.86 22.48 -14.69
CA GLU A 244 3.93 23.61 -14.65
C GLU A 244 3.07 23.71 -15.92
N ILE A 245 3.65 23.41 -17.07
CA ILE A 245 2.90 23.35 -18.36
C ILE A 245 1.85 22.23 -18.31
N LEU A 246 2.22 21.03 -17.82
CA LEU A 246 1.28 19.92 -17.67
C LEU A 246 0.15 20.27 -16.71
N VAL A 247 0.46 20.82 -15.56
CA VAL A 247 -0.55 21.28 -14.58
C VAL A 247 -1.47 22.31 -15.22
N THR A 248 -0.92 23.29 -15.90
CA THR A 248 -1.72 24.32 -16.59
C THR A 248 -2.68 23.72 -17.61
N SER A 249 -2.28 22.67 -18.33
CA SER A 249 -3.13 22.02 -19.33
C SER A 249 -4.41 21.39 -18.76
N VAL A 250 -4.40 20.97 -17.50
CA VAL A 250 -5.59 20.39 -16.83
C VAL A 250 -6.43 21.43 -16.09
N LEU A 251 -5.99 22.71 -16.05
CA LEU A 251 -6.72 23.79 -15.41
C LEU A 251 -7.66 24.54 -16.40
N VAL A 252 -7.44 24.37 -17.70
CA VAL A 252 -8.16 25.10 -18.76
C VAL A 252 -9.43 24.37 -19.21
N HIS A 253 -9.68 23.18 -18.69
CA HIS A 253 -10.86 22.36 -18.97
C HIS A 253 -11.63 22.08 -17.67
#